data_7a7f55cb2a421fae4406b81d0e3791b4
#
_entry.id   7a7f55cb2a421fae4406b81d0e3791b4
#
_cell.length_a   1.000
_cell.length_b   1.000
_cell.length_c   1.000
_cell.angle_alpha   90.00
_cell.angle_beta   90.00
_cell.angle_gamma   90.00
#
_symmetry.space_group_name_H-M   'P 1'
#
loop_
_entity.id
_entity.type
_entity.pdbx_description
1 polymer ?
#
loop_
_entity_poly.entity_id
_entity_poly.type
_entity_poly.pdbx_seq_one_letter_code
_entity_poly.pdbx_strand_id
1 'polypeptide(L)'
;ARDHFWSNPDNRKNRPKPLVAASVGPYGAYLADGSEYRGEYTLDETDLADFHRKRLQTLIQAEPDILSCETIPCLIEAQVIVNLIEENPGTYCWVSFSAKDGLHISSGEKIEECARWLDRSEQVAAVGVNCTTPEYVPSLVVEIRKGTDKPIIVYPNSGEHYDVGKKTWAGSSTDFSFGE
;
A
#
# COMPACT_ATOMS: atom_id res chain seq x y z
N ALA A 1 10.50 17.80 -11.36
CA ALA A 1 10.09 18.73 -10.26
C ALA A 1 11.02 18.59 -9.05
N ARG A 2 11.14 17.38 -8.43
CA ARG A 2 11.95 17.12 -7.21
C ARG A 2 13.40 17.60 -7.35
N ASP A 3 14.11 17.13 -8.38
CA ASP A 3 15.55 17.42 -8.51
C ASP A 3 15.82 18.90 -8.80
N HIS A 4 14.91 19.56 -9.51
CA HIS A 4 14.95 21.00 -9.68
C HIS A 4 14.75 21.74 -8.32
N PHE A 5 13.78 21.33 -7.52
CA PHE A 5 13.59 21.87 -6.17
C PHE A 5 14.83 21.62 -5.29
N TRP A 6 15.37 20.41 -5.33
CA TRP A 6 16.50 19.98 -4.52
C TRP A 6 17.83 20.57 -4.96
N SER A 7 17.94 21.09 -6.20
CA SER A 7 19.17 21.75 -6.70
C SER A 7 19.47 23.07 -5.95
N ASN A 8 18.45 23.72 -5.38
CA ASN A 8 18.66 24.90 -4.54
C ASN A 8 19.11 24.50 -3.13
N PRO A 9 20.31 24.95 -2.64
CA PRO A 9 20.82 24.63 -1.31
C PRO A 9 19.88 25.05 -0.16
N ASP A 10 19.14 26.15 -0.31
CA ASP A 10 18.21 26.61 0.73
C ASP A 10 17.06 25.64 0.97
N ASN A 11 16.65 24.89 -0.05
CA ASN A 11 15.63 23.88 0.06
C ASN A 11 16.09 22.59 0.76
N ARG A 12 17.39 22.43 1.02
CA ARG A 12 17.99 21.27 1.68
C ARG A 12 18.12 21.41 3.19
N LYS A 13 17.95 22.64 3.71
CA LYS A 13 18.17 22.95 5.12
C LYS A 13 17.16 22.21 6.02
N ASN A 14 17.67 21.45 6.99
CA ASN A 14 16.91 20.75 8.02
C ASN A 14 15.85 19.74 7.49
N ARG A 15 16.09 19.15 6.34
CA ARG A 15 15.22 18.08 5.79
C ARG A 15 16.00 17.05 4.98
N PRO A 16 15.57 15.77 4.96
CA PRO A 16 16.08 14.78 4.01
C PRO A 16 15.65 15.09 2.59
N LYS A 17 16.33 14.51 1.61
CA LYS A 17 15.88 14.56 0.20
C LYS A 17 14.55 13.85 0.08
N PRO A 18 13.50 14.48 -0.48
CA PRO A 18 12.22 13.81 -0.71
C PRO A 18 12.39 12.63 -1.67
N LEU A 19 11.71 11.54 -1.38
CA LEU A 19 11.63 10.39 -2.29
C LEU A 19 10.45 10.56 -3.25
N VAL A 20 10.60 9.99 -4.44
CA VAL A 20 9.52 9.84 -5.42
C VAL A 20 9.04 8.40 -5.35
N ALA A 21 7.83 8.19 -4.88
CA ALA A 21 7.17 6.89 -4.89
C ALA A 21 6.21 6.81 -6.08
N ALA A 22 6.29 5.70 -6.85
CA ALA A 22 5.35 5.45 -7.92
C ALA A 22 4.25 4.50 -7.42
N SER A 23 2.99 4.96 -7.52
CA SER A 23 1.83 4.22 -7.01
C SER A 23 1.46 3.02 -7.88
N VAL A 24 1.26 1.88 -7.24
CA VAL A 24 0.76 0.62 -7.80
C VAL A 24 -0.50 0.24 -7.03
N GLY A 25 -1.67 0.66 -7.53
CA GLY A 25 -2.96 0.29 -6.95
C GLY A 25 -3.40 -1.12 -7.37
N PRO A 26 -4.38 -1.73 -6.67
CA PRO A 26 -4.85 -3.08 -6.93
C PRO A 26 -5.74 -3.19 -8.16
N TYR A 27 -5.99 -4.42 -8.59
CA TYR A 27 -6.95 -4.73 -9.65
C TYR A 27 -8.35 -4.23 -9.29
N GLY A 28 -8.77 -4.35 -8.03
CA GLY A 28 -10.05 -3.86 -7.56
C GLY A 28 -10.28 -2.36 -7.81
N ALA A 29 -9.24 -1.54 -7.69
CA ALA A 29 -9.33 -0.11 -8.00
C ALA A 29 -9.57 0.13 -9.50
N TYR A 30 -9.03 -0.72 -10.39
CA TYR A 30 -9.31 -0.66 -11.83
C TYR A 30 -10.77 -0.98 -12.13
N LEU A 31 -11.40 -1.89 -11.40
CA LEU A 31 -12.82 -2.23 -11.57
C LEU A 31 -13.76 -1.07 -11.19
N ALA A 32 -13.31 -0.17 -10.30
CA ALA A 32 -14.06 0.99 -9.83
C ALA A 32 -15.45 0.65 -9.24
N ASP A 33 -15.56 -0.52 -8.57
CA ASP A 33 -16.76 -1.05 -7.95
C ASP A 33 -16.63 -1.31 -6.44
N GLY A 34 -15.52 -0.86 -5.83
CA GLY A 34 -15.18 -1.04 -4.43
C GLY A 34 -14.54 -2.39 -4.12
N SER A 35 -14.10 -3.14 -5.13
CA SER A 35 -13.41 -4.43 -4.93
C SER A 35 -12.06 -4.26 -4.20
N GLU A 36 -11.42 -3.09 -4.26
CA GLU A 36 -10.23 -2.72 -3.49
C GLU A 36 -10.45 -2.72 -1.96
N TYR A 37 -11.71 -2.75 -1.53
CA TYR A 37 -12.09 -2.86 -0.11
C TYR A 37 -12.71 -4.22 0.25
N ARG A 38 -12.78 -5.17 -0.69
CA ARG A 38 -13.30 -6.53 -0.48
C ARG A 38 -12.27 -7.61 -0.79
N GLY A 39 -11.49 -7.44 -1.86
CA GLY A 39 -10.48 -8.41 -2.30
C GLY A 39 -11.05 -9.69 -2.90
N GLU A 40 -12.33 -9.69 -3.24
CA GLU A 40 -13.01 -10.84 -3.83
C GLU A 40 -12.87 -10.77 -5.36
N TYR A 41 -11.79 -11.31 -5.88
CA TYR A 41 -11.53 -11.41 -7.31
C TYR A 41 -11.83 -12.82 -7.83
N THR A 42 -12.26 -12.90 -9.10
CA THR A 42 -12.36 -14.17 -9.83
C THR A 42 -11.07 -14.48 -10.60
N LEU A 43 -10.06 -13.61 -10.52
CA LEU A 43 -8.79 -13.76 -11.20
C LEU A 43 -7.85 -14.70 -10.42
N ASP A 44 -7.11 -15.51 -11.15
CA ASP A 44 -6.01 -16.29 -10.61
C ASP A 44 -4.68 -15.51 -10.63
N GLU A 45 -3.61 -16.14 -10.14
CA GLU A 45 -2.27 -15.52 -10.09
C GLU A 45 -1.75 -15.11 -11.46
N THR A 46 -2.07 -15.87 -12.53
CA THR A 46 -1.64 -15.59 -13.89
C THR A 46 -2.31 -14.34 -14.42
N ASP A 47 -3.62 -14.24 -14.25
CA ASP A 47 -4.41 -13.09 -14.67
C ASP A 47 -3.93 -11.81 -13.95
N LEU A 48 -3.69 -11.89 -12.63
CA LEU A 48 -3.16 -10.79 -11.84
C LEU A 48 -1.75 -10.39 -12.29
N ALA A 49 -0.89 -11.37 -12.61
CA ALA A 49 0.44 -11.09 -13.13
C ALA A 49 0.38 -10.38 -14.48
N ASP A 50 -0.47 -10.81 -15.38
CA ASP A 50 -0.65 -10.18 -16.70
C ASP A 50 -1.18 -8.75 -16.56
N PHE A 51 -2.12 -8.52 -15.64
CA PHE A 51 -2.63 -7.19 -15.34
C PHE A 51 -1.53 -6.23 -14.82
N HIS A 52 -0.70 -6.69 -13.88
CA HIS A 52 0.29 -5.83 -13.24
C HIS A 52 1.58 -5.66 -14.05
N ARG A 53 2.01 -6.66 -14.80
CA ARG A 53 3.33 -6.74 -15.46
C ARG A 53 3.67 -5.49 -16.28
N LYS A 54 2.81 -5.13 -17.22
CA LYS A 54 3.09 -4.00 -18.12
C LYS A 54 3.17 -2.66 -17.38
N ARG A 55 2.27 -2.45 -16.41
CA ARG A 55 2.26 -1.24 -15.58
C ARG A 55 3.50 -1.14 -14.73
N LEU A 56 3.88 -2.23 -14.05
CA LEU A 56 5.10 -2.29 -13.24
C LEU A 56 6.34 -2.00 -14.07
N GLN A 57 6.49 -2.63 -15.24
CA GLN A 57 7.60 -2.37 -16.15
C GLN A 57 7.69 -0.89 -16.54
N THR A 58 6.56 -0.26 -16.85
CA THR A 58 6.52 1.17 -17.21
C THR A 58 6.95 2.05 -16.04
N LEU A 59 6.49 1.74 -14.82
CA LEU A 59 6.83 2.50 -13.62
C LEU A 59 8.32 2.32 -13.26
N ILE A 60 8.84 1.11 -13.33
CA ILE A 60 10.26 0.81 -13.06
C ILE A 60 11.17 1.56 -14.07
N GLN A 61 10.80 1.59 -15.35
CA GLN A 61 11.54 2.33 -16.38
C GLN A 61 11.55 3.85 -16.15
N ALA A 62 10.60 4.38 -15.40
CA ALA A 62 10.58 5.78 -14.99
C ALA A 62 11.53 6.10 -13.82
N GLU A 63 12.23 5.10 -13.30
CA GLU A 63 13.24 5.20 -12.23
C GLU A 63 12.75 5.97 -10.99
N PRO A 64 11.62 5.58 -10.37
CA PRO A 64 11.22 6.12 -9.08
C PRO A 64 12.23 5.68 -8.00
N ASP A 65 12.28 6.40 -6.89
CA ASP A 65 13.12 5.97 -5.76
C ASP A 65 12.56 4.70 -5.08
N ILE A 66 11.23 4.50 -5.14
CA ILE A 66 10.54 3.33 -4.56
C ILE A 66 9.16 3.16 -5.23
N LEU A 67 8.62 1.95 -5.21
CA LEU A 67 7.23 1.68 -5.58
C LEU A 67 6.34 1.67 -4.34
N SER A 68 5.16 2.29 -4.45
CA SER A 68 4.10 2.25 -3.44
C SER A 68 3.02 1.28 -3.89
N CYS A 69 3.11 0.01 -3.44
CA CYS A 69 2.06 -0.98 -3.67
C CYS A 69 1.01 -0.79 -2.57
N GLU A 70 -0.07 -0.07 -2.90
CA GLU A 70 -0.96 0.49 -1.88
C GLU A 70 -2.43 0.12 -2.10
N THR A 71 -3.18 0.07 -0.99
CA THR A 71 -4.60 -0.32 -0.94
C THR A 71 -4.82 -1.75 -1.45
N ILE A 72 -3.82 -2.62 -1.24
CA ILE A 72 -3.90 -4.02 -1.69
C ILE A 72 -4.89 -4.77 -0.78
N PRO A 73 -5.95 -5.37 -1.31
CA PRO A 73 -7.01 -5.94 -0.48
C PRO A 73 -6.79 -7.41 -0.11
N CYS A 74 -5.94 -8.15 -0.82
CA CYS A 74 -5.74 -9.59 -0.64
C CYS A 74 -4.27 -9.99 -0.75
N LEU A 75 -3.91 -11.07 -0.05
CA LEU A 75 -2.52 -11.54 -0.01
C LEU A 75 -2.03 -12.03 -1.37
N ILE A 76 -2.88 -12.73 -2.14
CA ILE A 76 -2.49 -13.26 -3.45
C ILE A 76 -2.03 -12.16 -4.41
N GLU A 77 -2.70 -11.01 -4.43
CA GLU A 77 -2.31 -9.89 -5.29
C GLU A 77 -0.98 -9.26 -4.81
N ALA A 78 -0.79 -9.12 -3.49
CA ALA A 78 0.49 -8.69 -2.93
C ALA A 78 1.64 -9.62 -3.33
N GLN A 79 1.42 -10.93 -3.30
CA GLN A 79 2.39 -11.96 -3.70
C GLN A 79 2.77 -11.82 -5.17
N VAL A 80 1.78 -11.68 -6.04
CA VAL A 80 2.01 -11.50 -7.49
C VAL A 80 2.81 -10.22 -7.76
N ILE A 81 2.45 -9.10 -7.14
CA ILE A 81 3.16 -7.84 -7.33
C ILE A 81 4.61 -7.95 -6.87
N VAL A 82 4.86 -8.52 -5.68
CA VAL A 82 6.22 -8.69 -5.13
C VAL A 82 7.05 -9.61 -6.02
N ASN A 83 6.50 -10.74 -6.47
CA ASN A 83 7.19 -11.65 -7.38
C ASN A 83 7.61 -10.94 -8.68
N LEU A 84 6.74 -10.09 -9.25
CA LEU A 84 7.06 -9.28 -10.44
C LEU A 84 8.15 -8.23 -10.16
N ILE A 85 8.18 -7.66 -8.96
CA ILE A 85 9.22 -6.72 -8.55
C ILE A 85 10.56 -7.45 -8.39
N GLU A 86 10.57 -8.66 -7.87
CA GLU A 86 11.78 -9.48 -7.71
C GLU A 86 12.42 -9.89 -9.05
N GLU A 87 11.67 -9.90 -10.15
CA GLU A 87 12.22 -10.03 -11.50
C GLU A 87 13.13 -8.83 -11.88
N ASN A 88 13.12 -7.74 -11.10
CA ASN A 88 13.83 -6.49 -11.36
C ASN A 88 14.75 -6.12 -10.17
N PRO A 89 15.95 -6.71 -10.05
CA PRO A 89 16.88 -6.46 -8.96
C PRO A 89 17.20 -4.97 -8.78
N GLY A 90 17.20 -4.50 -7.52
CA GLY A 90 17.44 -3.10 -7.20
C GLY A 90 16.18 -2.22 -7.17
N THR A 91 15.01 -2.76 -7.53
CA THR A 91 13.72 -2.11 -7.35
C THR A 91 13.18 -2.43 -5.96
N TYR A 92 12.83 -1.41 -5.19
CA TYR A 92 12.25 -1.56 -3.85
C TYR A 92 10.81 -1.08 -3.82
N CYS A 93 10.04 -1.64 -2.90
CA CYS A 93 8.66 -1.22 -2.66
C CYS A 93 8.31 -1.19 -1.18
N TRP A 94 7.24 -0.51 -0.84
CA TRP A 94 6.45 -0.91 0.33
C TRP A 94 5.14 -1.53 -0.13
N VAL A 95 4.56 -2.36 0.74
CA VAL A 95 3.22 -2.92 0.53
C VAL A 95 2.32 -2.49 1.67
N SER A 96 1.21 -1.83 1.34
CA SER A 96 0.18 -1.45 2.30
C SER A 96 -1.18 -2.02 1.91
N PHE A 97 -1.86 -2.59 2.91
CA PHE A 97 -3.14 -3.25 2.73
C PHE A 97 -4.29 -2.33 3.12
N SER A 98 -5.44 -2.50 2.47
CA SER A 98 -6.72 -2.09 3.04
C SER A 98 -7.20 -3.17 4.03
N ALA A 99 -7.85 -2.76 5.13
CA ALA A 99 -8.26 -3.66 6.19
C ALA A 99 -9.75 -3.50 6.52
N LYS A 100 -10.40 -4.62 6.87
CA LYS A 100 -11.82 -4.64 7.25
C LYS A 100 -12.05 -4.54 8.75
N ASP A 101 -11.03 -4.83 9.55
CA ASP A 101 -11.04 -4.75 11.01
C ASP A 101 -9.62 -4.62 11.58
N GLY A 102 -9.46 -4.67 12.89
CA GLY A 102 -8.15 -4.53 13.56
C GLY A 102 -7.22 -5.74 13.46
N LEU A 103 -7.59 -6.80 12.73
CA LEU A 103 -6.81 -8.05 12.60
C LEU A 103 -6.63 -8.51 11.15
N HIS A 104 -7.60 -8.19 10.28
CA HIS A 104 -7.69 -8.78 8.95
C HIS A 104 -7.62 -7.71 7.86
N ILE A 105 -6.93 -8.03 6.77
CA ILE A 105 -7.01 -7.27 5.53
C ILE A 105 -8.40 -7.45 4.89
N SER A 106 -8.70 -6.70 3.85
CA SER A 106 -10.06 -6.64 3.28
C SER A 106 -10.64 -7.98 2.88
N SER A 107 -9.84 -8.88 2.28
CA SER A 107 -10.25 -10.23 1.87
C SER A 107 -10.41 -11.22 3.03
N GLY A 108 -9.81 -10.95 4.18
CA GLY A 108 -10.00 -11.74 5.41
C GLY A 108 -8.79 -12.48 5.94
N GLU A 109 -7.65 -12.42 5.27
CA GLU A 109 -6.41 -12.97 5.79
C GLU A 109 -5.92 -12.13 6.98
N LYS A 110 -5.25 -12.78 7.94
CA LYS A 110 -4.64 -12.07 9.06
C LYS A 110 -3.47 -11.23 8.57
N ILE A 111 -3.44 -9.97 8.96
CA ILE A 111 -2.38 -9.06 8.55
C ILE A 111 -1.00 -9.49 9.06
N GLU A 112 -0.93 -10.20 10.22
CA GLU A 112 0.29 -10.82 10.73
C GLU A 112 0.87 -11.83 9.72
N GLU A 113 0.03 -12.69 9.13
CA GLU A 113 0.43 -13.70 8.15
C GLU A 113 0.91 -13.03 6.85
N CYS A 114 0.22 -11.98 6.42
CA CYS A 114 0.62 -11.16 5.27
C CYS A 114 1.99 -10.51 5.51
N ALA A 115 2.19 -9.90 6.68
CA ALA A 115 3.46 -9.28 7.06
C ALA A 115 4.60 -10.30 7.10
N ARG A 116 4.36 -11.49 7.67
CA ARG A 116 5.34 -12.59 7.72
C ARG A 116 5.73 -13.09 6.32
N TRP A 117 4.78 -13.11 5.39
CA TRP A 117 5.09 -13.47 4.01
C TRP A 117 5.96 -12.40 3.34
N LEU A 118 5.60 -11.13 3.50
CA LEU A 118 6.33 -9.98 2.93
C LEU A 118 7.73 -9.79 3.54
N ASP A 119 7.93 -10.22 4.78
CA ASP A 119 9.23 -10.14 5.47
C ASP A 119 10.34 -10.90 4.74
N ARG A 120 9.99 -11.93 3.98
CA ARG A 120 10.92 -12.79 3.24
C ARG A 120 11.58 -12.09 2.07
N SER A 121 10.97 -11.06 1.51
CA SER A 121 11.49 -10.33 0.35
C SER A 121 12.39 -9.17 0.78
N GLU A 122 13.65 -9.18 0.33
CA GLU A 122 14.57 -8.07 0.58
C GLU A 122 14.17 -6.78 -0.14
N GLN A 123 13.38 -6.90 -1.23
CA GLN A 123 12.91 -5.76 -2.01
C GLN A 123 11.67 -5.08 -1.41
N VAL A 124 11.04 -5.70 -0.40
CA VAL A 124 9.99 -5.06 0.41
C VAL A 124 10.66 -4.28 1.54
N ALA A 125 10.68 -2.95 1.43
CA ALA A 125 11.31 -2.05 2.39
C ALA A 125 10.43 -1.74 3.61
N ALA A 126 9.11 -1.80 3.47
CA ALA A 126 8.15 -1.56 4.54
C ALA A 126 6.83 -2.29 4.29
N VAL A 127 6.10 -2.60 5.36
CA VAL A 127 4.76 -3.20 5.33
C VAL A 127 3.80 -2.30 6.09
N GLY A 128 2.55 -2.20 5.68
CA GLY A 128 1.63 -1.35 6.41
C GLY A 128 0.18 -1.41 6.00
N VAL A 129 -0.54 -0.35 6.33
CA VAL A 129 -1.96 -0.19 6.01
C VAL A 129 -2.25 1.23 5.51
N ASN A 130 -3.18 1.33 4.57
CA ASN A 130 -3.69 2.60 4.09
C ASN A 130 -5.18 2.49 3.72
N CYS A 131 -5.81 3.62 3.45
CA CYS A 131 -7.24 3.66 3.07
C CYS A 131 -8.13 2.81 4.02
N THR A 132 -7.82 2.82 5.30
CA THR A 132 -8.42 2.01 6.35
C THR A 132 -8.94 2.95 7.44
N THR A 133 -9.96 2.52 8.14
CA THR A 133 -10.54 3.24 9.28
C THR A 133 -9.48 3.47 10.35
N PRO A 134 -9.28 4.72 10.83
CA PRO A 134 -8.26 5.07 11.81
C PRO A 134 -8.31 4.24 13.10
N GLU A 135 -9.50 3.88 13.56
CA GLU A 135 -9.73 3.08 14.77
C GLU A 135 -9.07 1.70 14.74
N TYR A 136 -8.85 1.14 13.55
CA TYR A 136 -8.21 -0.17 13.40
C TYR A 136 -6.67 -0.09 13.44
N VAL A 137 -6.11 1.08 13.15
CA VAL A 137 -4.67 1.27 12.96
C VAL A 137 -3.83 0.82 14.16
N PRO A 138 -4.15 1.18 15.43
CA PRO A 138 -3.33 0.74 16.57
C PRO A 138 -3.22 -0.78 16.67
N SER A 139 -4.34 -1.50 16.48
CA SER A 139 -4.36 -2.96 16.51
C SER A 139 -3.60 -3.55 15.34
N LEU A 140 -3.82 -3.04 14.13
CA LEU A 140 -3.14 -3.51 12.91
C LEU A 140 -1.63 -3.34 13.00
N VAL A 141 -1.13 -2.24 13.56
CA VAL A 141 0.32 -2.02 13.78
C VAL A 141 0.89 -3.07 14.72
N VAL A 142 0.19 -3.41 15.81
CA VAL A 142 0.60 -4.47 16.74
C VAL A 142 0.64 -5.83 16.04
N GLU A 143 -0.36 -6.14 15.22
CA GLU A 143 -0.43 -7.41 14.49
C GLU A 143 0.65 -7.51 13.40
N ILE A 144 0.89 -6.43 12.63
CA ILE A 144 1.97 -6.39 11.64
C ILE A 144 3.32 -6.67 12.31
N ARG A 145 3.58 -6.07 13.48
CA ARG A 145 4.85 -6.21 14.19
C ARG A 145 5.14 -7.65 14.64
N LYS A 146 4.14 -8.49 14.80
CA LYS A 146 4.32 -9.92 15.09
C LYS A 146 4.84 -10.71 13.88
N GLY A 147 4.62 -10.20 12.68
CA GLY A 147 5.00 -10.83 11.41
C GLY A 147 6.31 -10.34 10.81
N THR A 148 6.78 -9.14 11.17
CA THR A 148 7.98 -8.52 10.56
C THR A 148 8.65 -7.50 11.47
N ASP A 149 9.97 -7.36 11.32
CA ASP A 149 10.77 -6.28 11.92
C ASP A 149 10.97 -5.08 10.96
N LYS A 150 10.48 -5.16 9.72
CA LYS A 150 10.54 -4.07 8.74
C LYS A 150 9.83 -2.82 9.25
N PRO A 151 10.19 -1.63 8.73
CA PRO A 151 9.42 -0.40 8.95
C PRO A 151 7.94 -0.59 8.68
N ILE A 152 7.09 0.03 9.51
CA ILE A 152 5.63 0.01 9.31
C ILE A 152 5.21 1.36 8.76
N ILE A 153 4.46 1.35 7.65
CA ILE A 153 3.92 2.55 7.03
C ILE A 153 2.40 2.61 7.23
N VAL A 154 1.89 3.79 7.59
CA VAL A 154 0.47 3.99 7.90
C VAL A 154 -0.02 5.31 7.33
N TYR A 155 -1.08 5.28 6.52
CA TYR A 155 -1.79 6.46 6.03
C TYR A 155 -3.29 6.14 5.84
N PRO A 156 -4.06 6.17 6.96
CA PRO A 156 -5.47 5.81 6.99
C PRO A 156 -6.36 6.88 6.36
N ASN A 157 -7.65 6.58 6.28
CA ASN A 157 -8.67 7.58 5.95
C ASN A 157 -8.75 8.64 7.05
N SER A 158 -9.31 9.80 6.71
CA SER A 158 -9.54 10.89 7.67
C SER A 158 -10.77 10.67 8.58
N GLY A 159 -11.35 9.46 8.60
CA GLY A 159 -12.59 9.13 9.31
C GLY A 159 -13.84 9.14 8.44
N GLU A 160 -13.70 9.48 7.16
CA GLU A 160 -14.77 9.39 6.16
C GLU A 160 -14.87 7.96 5.60
N HIS A 161 -16.09 7.59 5.19
CA HIS A 161 -16.35 6.33 4.49
C HIS A 161 -16.83 6.58 3.06
N TYR A 162 -16.46 5.70 2.15
CA TYR A 162 -16.85 5.79 0.75
C TYR A 162 -18.21 5.12 0.52
N ASP A 163 -19.21 5.89 0.07
CA ASP A 163 -20.51 5.37 -0.37
C ASP A 163 -20.40 4.91 -1.83
N VAL A 164 -20.29 3.59 -2.02
CA VAL A 164 -20.14 2.96 -3.34
C VAL A 164 -21.35 3.24 -4.26
N GLY A 165 -22.55 3.35 -3.68
CA GLY A 165 -23.78 3.59 -4.45
C GLY A 165 -23.86 5.01 -4.99
N LYS A 166 -23.40 5.98 -4.22
CA LYS A 166 -23.38 7.41 -4.59
C LYS A 166 -22.05 7.84 -5.21
N LYS A 167 -21.00 7.01 -5.14
CA LYS A 167 -19.61 7.32 -5.52
C LYS A 167 -19.11 8.61 -4.87
N THR A 168 -19.41 8.81 -3.59
CA THR A 168 -19.02 9.97 -2.80
C THR A 168 -18.48 9.55 -1.44
N TRP A 169 -17.57 10.36 -0.88
CA TRP A 169 -17.15 10.24 0.50
C TRP A 169 -18.21 10.87 1.42
N ALA A 170 -18.54 10.22 2.53
CA ALA A 170 -19.48 10.67 3.54
C ALA A 170 -18.91 10.47 4.94
N GLY A 171 -19.30 11.35 5.89
CA GLY A 171 -18.79 11.38 7.24
C GLY A 171 -18.01 12.66 7.54
N SER A 172 -17.52 12.80 8.75
CA SER A 172 -16.65 13.91 9.17
C SER A 172 -15.50 13.35 9.98
N SER A 173 -14.32 13.90 9.79
CA SER A 173 -13.13 13.65 10.60
C SER A 173 -13.24 14.35 11.96
N THR A 174 -14.31 14.09 12.71
CA THR A 174 -14.44 14.62 14.06
C THR A 174 -13.68 13.71 15.01
N ASP A 175 -12.71 14.23 15.72
CA ASP A 175 -12.13 13.71 16.96
C ASP A 175 -10.99 12.68 16.88
N PHE A 176 -10.37 12.43 15.73
CA PHE A 176 -9.07 11.72 15.72
C PHE A 176 -7.92 12.72 15.70
N SER A 177 -7.25 12.92 16.84
CA SER A 177 -5.95 13.60 16.84
C SER A 177 -4.87 12.61 16.38
N PHE A 178 -4.44 12.73 15.14
CA PHE A 178 -3.27 12.01 14.66
C PHE A 178 -2.03 12.56 15.37
N GLY A 179 -1.44 11.77 16.27
CA GLY A 179 -0.15 12.07 16.87
C GLY A 179 -0.12 12.34 18.37
N GLU A 180 -1.17 11.95 19.11
CA GLU A 180 -1.10 11.85 20.57
C GLU A 180 -0.55 10.50 21.04
#